data_004214939a303aac729c48f81c2cd53e
#
_entry.id   004214939a303aac729c48f81c2cd53e
#
_cell.length_a   1.000
_cell.length_b   1.000
_cell.length_c   1.000
_cell.angle_alpha   90.00
_cell.angle_beta   90.00
_cell.angle_gamma   90.00
#
_symmetry.space_group_name_H-M   'P 1'
#
loop_
_entity.id
_entity.type
_entity.pdbx_description
1 polymer ?
#
loop_
_entity_poly.entity_id
_entity_poly.type
_entity_poly.pdbx_seq_one_letter_code
_entity_poly.pdbx_strand_id
1 'polypeptide(L)'
;MVRSFFLLMLACALAGCKSEPPPVPLEQLNAQQMRGHAVFQAHCAQCHNDRKDKPLHGPPMLGVFKRPTLQSGAPANDERVTATILHGHGLMPAMGNTMNQQDIDDLLAYLHTL
;
A
#
# COMPACT_ATOMS: atom_id res chain seq x y z
N MET A 1 -4.09 -22.79 -43.54
CA MET A 1 -5.05 -22.05 -42.69
C MET A 1 -5.00 -22.49 -41.24
N VAL A 2 -4.91 -23.75 -40.90
CA VAL A 2 -4.87 -24.25 -39.51
C VAL A 2 -3.65 -23.81 -38.70
N ARG A 3 -2.50 -23.66 -39.33
CA ARG A 3 -1.22 -23.25 -38.69
C ARG A 3 -1.22 -21.79 -38.20
N SER A 4 -1.92 -20.90 -38.87
CA SER A 4 -2.03 -19.48 -38.45
C SER A 4 -2.94 -19.27 -37.25
N PHE A 5 -3.94 -20.11 -37.07
CA PHE A 5 -4.85 -20.04 -35.94
C PHE A 5 -4.20 -20.47 -34.62
N PHE A 6 -3.28 -21.44 -34.67
CA PHE A 6 -2.54 -21.91 -33.49
C PHE A 6 -1.55 -20.87 -32.95
N LEU A 7 -0.95 -20.08 -33.85
CA LEU A 7 -0.03 -19.00 -33.45
C LEU A 7 -0.76 -17.80 -32.78
N LEU A 8 -2.01 -17.54 -33.17
CA LEU A 8 -2.81 -16.46 -32.56
C LEU A 8 -3.31 -16.83 -31.15
N MET A 9 -3.60 -18.12 -30.92
CA MET A 9 -4.03 -18.60 -29.60
C MET A 9 -2.91 -18.62 -28.55
N LEU A 10 -1.66 -18.76 -28.97
CA LEU A 10 -0.52 -18.80 -28.06
C LEU A 10 -0.10 -17.41 -27.57
N ALA A 11 -0.48 -16.35 -28.29
CA ALA A 11 -0.14 -14.97 -27.90
C ALA A 11 -1.01 -14.40 -26.76
N CYS A 12 -2.18 -14.98 -26.48
CA CYS A 12 -3.07 -14.54 -25.41
C CYS A 12 -2.73 -15.09 -24.01
N ALA A 13 -1.81 -16.06 -23.91
CA ALA A 13 -1.47 -16.71 -22.65
C ALA A 13 -0.44 -15.95 -21.79
N LEU A 14 0.08 -14.80 -22.26
CA LEU A 14 1.11 -14.00 -21.58
C LEU A 14 0.56 -12.74 -20.87
N ALA A 15 -0.77 -12.62 -20.72
CA ALA A 15 -1.36 -11.65 -19.83
C ALA A 15 -1.13 -12.12 -18.37
N GLY A 16 0.12 -12.03 -17.90
CA GLY A 16 0.49 -12.36 -16.53
C GLY A 16 -0.29 -11.47 -15.56
N CYS A 17 -0.86 -12.05 -14.51
CA CYS A 17 -1.40 -11.33 -13.38
C CYS A 17 -0.33 -10.35 -12.90
N LYS A 18 -0.62 -9.04 -12.93
CA LYS A 18 0.25 -8.03 -12.32
C LYS A 18 0.15 -8.20 -10.80
N SER A 19 1.08 -8.95 -10.22
CA SER A 19 1.27 -8.97 -8.78
C SER A 19 1.98 -7.68 -8.35
N GLU A 20 1.60 -7.14 -7.18
CA GLU A 20 2.33 -6.03 -6.60
C GLU A 20 3.79 -6.42 -6.40
N PRO A 21 4.76 -5.53 -6.71
CA PRO A 21 6.15 -5.81 -6.46
C PRO A 21 6.40 -6.01 -4.95
N PRO A 22 7.41 -6.82 -4.57
CA PRO A 22 7.70 -7.04 -3.15
C PRO A 22 8.12 -5.73 -2.48
N PRO A 23 7.77 -5.56 -1.18
CA PRO A 23 8.19 -4.39 -0.42
C PRO A 23 9.70 -4.44 -0.15
N VAL A 24 10.31 -3.28 0.10
CA VAL A 24 11.72 -3.20 0.51
C VAL A 24 11.93 -4.05 1.77
N PRO A 25 12.91 -4.97 1.82
CA PRO A 25 13.20 -5.79 3.01
C PRO A 25 13.42 -4.92 4.26
N LEU A 26 12.96 -5.39 5.43
CA LEU A 26 13.05 -4.62 6.68
C LEU A 26 14.49 -4.25 7.05
N GLU A 27 15.45 -5.15 6.80
CA GLU A 27 16.87 -4.94 7.03
C GLU A 27 17.51 -3.89 6.12
N GLN A 28 16.82 -3.45 5.07
CA GLN A 28 17.26 -2.42 4.14
C GLN A 28 16.61 -1.06 4.40
N LEU A 29 15.69 -0.98 5.36
CA LEU A 29 15.04 0.28 5.72
C LEU A 29 16.02 1.21 6.42
N ASN A 30 15.95 2.51 6.11
CA ASN A 30 16.68 3.51 6.85
C ASN A 30 16.03 3.79 8.23
N ALA A 31 16.69 4.61 9.06
CA ALA A 31 16.21 4.88 10.40
C ALA A 31 14.82 5.51 10.45
N GLN A 32 14.49 6.42 9.50
CA GLN A 32 13.17 7.03 9.40
C GLN A 32 12.10 5.99 9.03
N GLN A 33 12.36 5.18 8.02
CA GLN A 33 11.45 4.13 7.57
C GLN A 33 11.22 3.07 8.66
N MET A 34 12.24 2.75 9.45
CA MET A 34 12.10 1.84 10.61
C MET A 34 11.23 2.44 11.71
N ARG A 35 11.35 3.75 12.00
CA ARG A 35 10.40 4.41 12.92
C ARG A 35 8.98 4.37 12.36
N GLY A 36 8.82 4.65 11.06
CA GLY A 36 7.53 4.54 10.37
C GLY A 36 6.92 3.14 10.43
N HIS A 37 7.74 2.09 10.29
CA HIS A 37 7.30 0.71 10.51
C HIS A 37 6.79 0.51 11.94
N ALA A 38 7.50 1.04 12.95
CA ALA A 38 7.04 0.96 14.34
C ALA A 38 5.71 1.71 14.56
N VAL A 39 5.54 2.89 13.96
CA VAL A 39 4.26 3.64 13.97
C VAL A 39 3.15 2.80 13.32
N PHE A 40 3.43 2.18 12.16
CA PHE A 40 2.46 1.30 11.50
C PHE A 40 2.03 0.14 12.41
N GLN A 41 2.98 -0.55 13.03
CA GLN A 41 2.68 -1.68 13.94
C GLN A 41 1.84 -1.23 15.13
N ALA A 42 2.10 -0.03 15.68
CA ALA A 42 1.37 0.48 16.84
C ALA A 42 -0.06 0.93 16.51
N HIS A 43 -0.30 1.51 15.32
CA HIS A 43 -1.55 2.22 15.03
C HIS A 43 -2.37 1.63 13.86
N CYS A 44 -1.75 0.89 12.95
CA CYS A 44 -2.37 0.51 11.67
C CYS A 44 -2.51 -1.02 11.50
N ALA A 45 -1.57 -1.80 12.03
CA ALA A 45 -1.45 -3.24 11.79
C ALA A 45 -2.65 -4.05 12.32
N GLN A 46 -3.44 -3.51 13.23
CA GLN A 46 -4.65 -4.16 13.71
C GLN A 46 -5.70 -4.30 12.59
N CYS A 47 -5.73 -3.35 11.67
CA CYS A 47 -6.72 -3.29 10.58
C CYS A 47 -6.14 -3.46 9.18
N HIS A 48 -4.84 -3.22 8.99
CA HIS A 48 -4.18 -3.25 7.69
C HIS A 48 -2.98 -4.20 7.68
N ASN A 49 -2.87 -5.02 6.64
CA ASN A 49 -1.60 -5.65 6.30
C ASN A 49 -0.71 -4.63 5.58
N ASP A 50 0.56 -4.60 5.91
CA ASP A 50 1.55 -3.76 5.25
C ASP A 50 2.28 -4.50 4.13
N ARG A 51 2.77 -5.70 4.40
CA ARG A 51 3.71 -6.45 3.55
C ARG A 51 3.08 -7.65 2.83
N LYS A 52 1.76 -7.80 2.92
CA LYS A 52 0.99 -8.86 2.26
C LYS A 52 -0.19 -8.24 1.54
N ASP A 53 -0.44 -8.68 0.31
CA ASP A 53 -1.63 -8.28 -0.46
C ASP A 53 -2.85 -9.09 0.00
N LYS A 54 -3.20 -8.89 1.27
CA LYS A 54 -4.34 -9.54 1.91
C LYS A 54 -5.09 -8.56 2.78
N PRO A 55 -6.39 -8.30 2.53
CA PRO A 55 -7.19 -7.44 3.38
C PRO A 55 -7.39 -8.06 4.77
N LEU A 56 -7.51 -7.18 5.77
CA LEU A 56 -8.01 -7.50 7.12
C LEU A 56 -9.35 -6.77 7.32
N HIS A 57 -9.43 -5.90 8.33
CA HIS A 57 -10.58 -4.98 8.49
C HIS A 57 -10.53 -3.83 7.48
N GLY A 58 -9.34 -3.46 7.04
CA GLY A 58 -9.08 -2.49 5.98
C GLY A 58 -8.29 -3.11 4.81
N PRO A 59 -8.11 -2.34 3.72
CA PRO A 59 -7.34 -2.79 2.57
C PRO A 59 -5.85 -2.98 2.91
N PRO A 60 -5.13 -3.85 2.18
CA PRO A 60 -3.68 -3.98 2.35
C PRO A 60 -2.98 -2.70 1.90
N MET A 61 -1.87 -2.36 2.57
CA MET A 61 -1.06 -1.18 2.24
C MET A 61 0.07 -1.48 1.24
N LEU A 62 0.32 -2.77 0.94
CA LEU A 62 1.30 -3.16 -0.06
C LEU A 62 1.03 -2.44 -1.38
N GLY A 63 2.03 -1.73 -1.89
CA GLY A 63 1.93 -0.98 -3.14
C GLY A 63 0.99 0.22 -3.10
N VAL A 64 0.64 0.76 -1.93
CA VAL A 64 -0.35 1.85 -1.80
C VAL A 64 -0.01 3.08 -2.65
N PHE A 65 1.28 3.46 -2.73
CA PHE A 65 1.73 4.58 -3.56
C PHE A 65 2.13 4.18 -5.00
N LYS A 66 2.08 2.89 -5.33
CA LYS A 66 2.34 2.40 -6.69
C LYS A 66 1.07 2.36 -7.54
N ARG A 67 -0.09 2.55 -6.93
CA ARG A 67 -1.39 2.65 -7.59
C ARG A 67 -1.75 4.11 -7.85
N PRO A 68 -2.53 4.42 -8.89
CA PRO A 68 -2.95 5.79 -9.16
C PRO A 68 -3.95 6.32 -8.12
N THR A 69 -4.75 5.44 -7.53
CA THR A 69 -5.82 5.79 -6.59
C THR A 69 -5.82 4.89 -5.37
N LEU A 70 -6.29 5.45 -4.24
CA LEU A 70 -6.68 4.72 -3.05
C LEU A 70 -7.97 3.92 -3.32
N GLN A 71 -8.35 3.03 -2.43
CA GLN A 71 -9.60 2.28 -2.53
C GLN A 71 -10.84 3.20 -2.51
N SER A 72 -10.75 4.37 -1.91
CA SER A 72 -11.78 5.41 -1.93
C SER A 72 -11.97 6.09 -3.29
N GLY A 73 -11.07 5.85 -4.26
CA GLY A 73 -11.02 6.55 -5.54
C GLY A 73 -10.22 7.86 -5.51
N ALA A 74 -9.79 8.34 -4.36
CA ALA A 74 -8.95 9.52 -4.23
C ALA A 74 -7.53 9.23 -4.76
N PRO A 75 -6.76 10.23 -5.24
CA PRO A 75 -5.38 10.05 -5.65
C PRO A 75 -4.51 9.42 -4.55
N ALA A 76 -3.68 8.44 -4.91
CA ALA A 76 -2.75 7.80 -3.97
C ALA A 76 -1.47 8.65 -3.85
N ASN A 77 -1.53 9.71 -3.06
CA ASN A 77 -0.43 10.60 -2.76
C ASN A 77 -0.36 10.93 -1.26
N ASP A 78 0.73 11.52 -0.82
CA ASP A 78 0.98 11.83 0.60
C ASP A 78 -0.13 12.69 1.20
N GLU A 79 -0.61 13.70 0.48
CA GLU A 79 -1.66 14.59 0.95
C GLU A 79 -2.95 13.82 1.28
N ARG A 80 -3.40 12.94 0.37
CA ARG A 80 -4.65 12.20 0.53
C ARG A 80 -4.52 11.07 1.55
N VAL A 81 -3.38 10.40 1.60
CA VAL A 81 -3.10 9.39 2.63
C VAL A 81 -3.05 10.05 4.00
N THR A 82 -2.34 11.17 4.14
CA THR A 82 -2.31 11.96 5.39
C THR A 82 -3.71 12.41 5.81
N ALA A 83 -4.50 12.98 4.91
CA ALA A 83 -5.86 13.41 5.21
C ALA A 83 -6.73 12.23 5.69
N THR A 84 -6.60 11.05 5.06
CA THR A 84 -7.31 9.84 5.47
C THR A 84 -6.89 9.39 6.87
N ILE A 85 -5.61 9.42 7.19
CA ILE A 85 -5.09 9.07 8.52
C ILE A 85 -5.60 10.05 9.57
N LEU A 86 -5.52 11.35 9.31
CA LEU A 86 -5.89 12.39 10.28
C LEU A 86 -7.40 12.44 10.54
N HIS A 87 -8.21 12.26 9.51
CA HIS A 87 -9.66 12.49 9.57
C HIS A 87 -10.49 11.21 9.53
N GLY A 88 -9.88 10.07 9.19
CA GLY A 88 -10.58 8.80 9.00
C GLY A 88 -11.33 8.73 7.67
N HIS A 89 -11.90 7.56 7.40
CA HIS A 89 -12.73 7.29 6.23
C HIS A 89 -13.58 6.04 6.45
N GLY A 90 -14.88 6.14 6.33
CA GLY A 90 -15.78 5.00 6.57
C GLY A 90 -15.60 4.45 8.00
N LEU A 91 -15.26 3.17 8.11
CA LEU A 91 -14.99 2.52 9.41
C LEU A 91 -13.57 2.80 9.95
N MET A 92 -12.69 3.39 9.17
CA MET A 92 -11.36 3.79 9.63
C MET A 92 -11.47 5.02 10.54
N PRO A 93 -11.05 4.92 11.81
CA PRO A 93 -11.12 6.05 12.73
C PRO A 93 -10.13 7.16 12.37
N ALA A 94 -10.42 8.39 12.80
CA ALA A 94 -9.48 9.50 12.73
C ALA A 94 -8.34 9.29 13.73
N MET A 95 -7.10 9.42 13.27
CA MET A 95 -5.88 9.17 14.06
C MET A 95 -5.14 10.48 14.43
N GLY A 96 -5.67 11.64 14.06
CA GLY A 96 -5.00 12.93 14.25
C GLY A 96 -4.67 13.30 15.69
N ASN A 97 -5.38 12.73 16.67
CA ASN A 97 -5.11 12.95 18.09
C ASN A 97 -4.13 11.92 18.70
N THR A 98 -3.72 10.91 17.96
CA THR A 98 -2.88 9.81 18.46
C THR A 98 -1.45 9.83 17.94
N MET A 99 -1.18 10.64 16.92
CA MET A 99 0.12 10.76 16.26
C MET A 99 0.51 12.24 16.12
N ASN A 100 1.78 12.52 16.32
CA ASN A 100 2.36 13.83 16.03
C ASN A 100 2.82 13.92 14.56
N GLN A 101 3.28 15.09 14.12
CA GLN A 101 3.74 15.30 12.75
C GLN A 101 4.93 14.39 12.37
N GLN A 102 5.86 14.16 13.30
CA GLN A 102 6.99 13.27 13.06
C GLN A 102 6.55 11.83 12.82
N ASP A 103 5.54 11.35 13.58
CA ASP A 103 4.97 10.01 13.37
C ASP A 103 4.35 9.89 11.98
N ILE A 104 3.66 10.92 11.50
CA ILE A 104 3.06 10.96 10.16
C ILE A 104 4.16 10.92 9.10
N ASP A 105 5.19 11.76 9.22
CA ASP A 105 6.28 11.83 8.25
C ASP A 105 7.06 10.50 8.19
N ASP A 106 7.33 9.90 9.34
CA ASP A 106 8.00 8.59 9.43
C ASP A 106 7.11 7.47 8.85
N LEU A 107 5.80 7.50 9.13
CA LEU A 107 4.84 6.55 8.58
C LEU A 107 4.77 6.63 7.05
N LEU A 108 4.66 7.84 6.48
CA LEU A 108 4.66 8.02 5.02
C LEU A 108 5.96 7.49 4.40
N ALA A 109 7.12 7.80 5.01
CA ALA A 109 8.41 7.28 4.55
C ALA A 109 8.44 5.74 4.52
N TYR A 110 7.81 5.09 5.50
CA TYR A 110 7.66 3.64 5.52
C TYR A 110 6.69 3.15 4.42
N LEU A 111 5.50 3.75 4.30
CA LEU A 111 4.50 3.35 3.31
C LEU A 111 5.02 3.42 1.87
N HIS A 112 5.95 4.33 1.57
CA HIS A 112 6.62 4.40 0.26
C HIS A 112 7.55 3.22 -0.02
N THR A 113 7.87 2.39 0.96
CA THR A 113 8.70 1.18 0.80
C THR A 113 7.90 -0.08 0.47
N LEU A 114 6.57 0.02 0.49
CA LEU A 114 5.64 -1.11 0.32
C LEU A 114 5.28 -1.41 -1.13
#